data_6edb51a9902d1cd09c2adb1419a46d2d
#
_entry.id   6edb51a9902d1cd09c2adb1419a46d2d
#
_cell.length_a   1.000
_cell.length_b   1.000
_cell.length_c   1.000
_cell.angle_alpha   90.00
_cell.angle_beta   90.00
_cell.angle_gamma   90.00
#
_symmetry.space_group_name_H-M   'P 1'
#
loop_
_entity.id
_entity.type
_entity.pdbx_description
1 polymer ?
#
loop_
_entity_poly.entity_id
_entity_poly.type
_entity_poly.pdbx_seq_one_letter_code
_entity_poly.pdbx_strand_id
1 'polypeptide(L)'
;MASSNHYVQGTKELSEKLRELASPKEQAATLRAAVRTPMRGVMSRAQANIATISPGKRELHRTYKGRLVSAGFASRNLRLIVKMSKDKQMAQAILGVRAEAFYALQFFELGTAKIPKQPWLIPAFLASRDSNVQGIGEVMRERIERIAKKRAGGK
;
A
#
# COMPACT_ATOMS: atom_id res chain seq x y z
N MET A 1 21.84 15.01 6.68
CA MET A 1 20.47 14.65 6.26
C MET A 1 19.81 13.89 7.41
N ALA A 2 18.90 14.53 8.13
CA ALA A 2 18.25 13.91 9.28
C ALA A 2 17.22 12.89 8.80
N SER A 3 17.48 11.62 9.08
CA SER A 3 16.46 10.57 8.97
C SER A 3 15.37 10.88 10.00
N SER A 4 14.30 11.51 9.56
CA SER A 4 13.12 11.69 10.40
C SER A 4 12.47 10.31 10.60
N ASN A 5 12.89 9.63 11.66
CA ASN A 5 12.23 8.46 12.17
C ASN A 5 10.83 8.88 12.67
N HIS A 6 9.86 8.87 11.78
CA HIS A 6 8.46 9.04 12.15
C HIS A 6 7.97 7.76 12.83
N TYR A 7 8.35 7.58 14.09
CA TYR A 7 7.73 6.58 14.95
C TYR A 7 6.30 7.02 15.24
N VAL A 8 5.35 6.15 14.91
CA VAL A 8 3.97 6.33 15.35
C VAL A 8 3.95 6.18 16.86
N GLN A 9 3.57 7.23 17.58
CA GLN A 9 3.40 7.15 19.04
C GLN A 9 2.43 6.01 19.38
N GLY A 10 2.79 5.18 20.36
CA GLY A 10 1.99 4.03 20.79
C GLY A 10 2.21 2.73 20.01
N THR A 11 3.00 2.71 18.92
CA THR A 11 3.27 1.44 18.20
C THR A 11 4.12 0.47 19.00
N LYS A 12 4.99 0.95 19.87
CA LYS A 12 5.81 0.13 20.75
C LYS A 12 4.94 -0.64 21.74
N GLU A 13 4.05 0.05 22.44
CA GLU A 13 3.09 -0.56 23.37
C GLU A 13 2.16 -1.58 22.68
N LEU A 14 1.66 -1.24 21.47
CA LEU A 14 0.85 -2.16 20.69
C LEU A 14 1.64 -3.40 20.25
N SER A 15 2.91 -3.25 19.92
CA SER A 15 3.80 -4.36 19.57
C SER A 15 4.05 -5.28 20.75
N GLU A 16 4.28 -4.73 21.93
CA GLU A 16 4.48 -5.48 23.17
C GLU A 16 3.22 -6.27 23.54
N LYS A 17 2.05 -5.62 23.58
CA LYS A 17 0.77 -6.29 23.82
C LYS A 17 0.48 -7.39 22.79
N LEU A 18 0.82 -7.15 21.52
CA LEU A 18 0.65 -8.16 20.48
C LEU A 18 1.55 -9.38 20.72
N ARG A 19 2.79 -9.18 21.19
CA ARG A 19 3.70 -10.28 21.52
C ARG A 19 3.23 -11.09 22.72
N GLU A 20 2.68 -10.44 23.73
CA GLU A 20 2.16 -11.11 24.92
C GLU A 20 0.89 -11.91 24.64
N LEU A 21 -0.02 -11.34 23.85
CA LEU A 21 -1.37 -11.87 23.66
C LEU A 21 -1.53 -12.75 22.41
N ALA A 22 -0.62 -12.74 21.48
CA ALA A 22 -0.83 -13.37 20.18
C ALA A 22 0.17 -14.50 19.89
N SER A 23 -0.27 -15.57 19.29
CA SER A 23 0.60 -16.58 18.70
C SER A 23 1.42 -16.00 17.54
N PRO A 24 2.56 -16.57 17.15
CA PRO A 24 3.36 -16.08 16.02
C PRO A 24 2.58 -15.96 14.70
N LYS A 25 1.60 -16.84 14.48
CA LYS A 25 0.69 -16.80 13.33
C LYS A 25 -0.25 -15.60 13.38
N GLU A 26 -0.82 -15.32 14.54
CA GLU A 26 -1.72 -14.18 14.77
C GLU A 26 -0.95 -12.84 14.69
N GLN A 27 0.28 -12.80 15.22
CA GLN A 27 1.17 -11.64 15.10
C GLN A 27 1.44 -11.30 13.63
N ALA A 28 1.88 -12.28 12.84
CA ALA A 28 2.14 -12.10 11.42
C ALA A 28 0.88 -11.68 10.64
N ALA A 29 -0.27 -12.24 10.96
CA ALA A 29 -1.55 -11.88 10.34
C ALA A 29 -1.98 -10.46 10.70
N THR A 30 -1.74 -10.03 11.93
CA THR A 30 -2.03 -8.67 12.41
C THR A 30 -1.14 -7.65 11.73
N LEU A 31 0.17 -7.87 11.68
CA LEU A 31 1.11 -6.98 11.01
C LEU A 31 0.81 -6.83 9.51
N ARG A 32 0.51 -7.95 8.83
CA ARG A 32 0.10 -7.90 7.41
C ARG A 32 -1.13 -7.04 7.20
N ALA A 33 -2.14 -7.20 8.05
CA ALA A 33 -3.37 -6.43 7.93
C ALA A 33 -3.15 -4.95 8.24
N ALA A 34 -2.36 -4.65 9.27
CA ALA A 34 -2.05 -3.29 9.70
C ALA A 34 -1.42 -2.46 8.58
N VAL A 35 -0.50 -3.02 7.81
CA VAL A 35 0.10 -2.30 6.68
C VAL A 35 -0.75 -2.37 5.40
N ARG A 36 -1.50 -3.46 5.17
CA ARG A 36 -2.27 -3.65 3.95
C ARG A 36 -3.51 -2.76 3.89
N THR A 37 -4.23 -2.64 4.99
CA THR A 37 -5.52 -1.95 5.02
C THR A 37 -5.39 -0.46 4.68
N PRO A 38 -4.52 0.33 5.32
CA PRO A 38 -4.34 1.73 4.97
C PRO A 38 -3.79 1.93 3.55
N MET A 39 -2.88 1.06 3.11
CA MET A 39 -2.28 1.15 1.77
C MET A 39 -3.28 0.91 0.62
N ARG A 40 -4.44 0.34 0.88
CA ARG A 40 -5.54 0.29 -0.10
C ARG A 40 -6.05 1.68 -0.45
N GLY A 41 -6.08 2.61 0.53
CA GLY A 41 -6.43 4.01 0.29
C GLY A 41 -5.43 4.70 -0.64
N VAL A 42 -4.13 4.47 -0.44
CA VAL A 42 -3.09 4.98 -1.36
C VAL A 42 -3.28 4.42 -2.76
N MET A 43 -3.53 3.11 -2.87
CA MET A 43 -3.76 2.45 -4.17
C MET A 43 -4.97 3.05 -4.89
N SER A 44 -6.08 3.28 -4.19
CA SER A 44 -7.28 3.89 -4.76
C SER A 44 -7.01 5.31 -5.27
N ARG A 45 -6.30 6.13 -4.49
CA ARG A 45 -5.89 7.48 -4.92
C ARG A 45 -4.94 7.45 -6.12
N ALA A 46 -3.97 6.54 -6.11
CA ALA A 46 -3.07 6.37 -7.25
C ALA A 46 -3.82 5.95 -8.52
N GLN A 47 -4.82 5.08 -8.41
CA GLN A 47 -5.71 4.71 -9.52
C GLN A 47 -6.50 5.91 -10.05
N ALA A 48 -7.04 6.74 -9.16
CA ALA A 48 -7.74 7.97 -9.53
C ALA A 48 -6.80 8.96 -10.25
N ASN A 49 -5.59 9.16 -9.74
CA ASN A 49 -4.60 10.02 -10.40
C ASN A 49 -4.24 9.51 -11.80
N ILE A 50 -4.04 8.20 -11.97
CA ILE A 50 -3.79 7.62 -13.30
C ILE A 50 -4.97 7.86 -14.25
N ALA A 51 -6.20 7.78 -13.76
CA ALA A 51 -7.38 8.02 -14.58
C ALA A 51 -7.46 9.46 -15.11
N THR A 52 -6.93 10.45 -14.39
CA THR A 52 -6.85 11.85 -14.87
C THR A 52 -5.78 12.03 -15.93
N ILE A 53 -4.67 11.30 -15.86
CA ILE A 53 -3.57 11.36 -16.84
C ILE A 53 -3.98 10.69 -18.16
N SER A 54 -4.68 9.57 -18.05
CA SER A 54 -5.18 8.81 -19.20
C SER A 54 -6.70 8.70 -19.11
N PRO A 55 -7.42 9.81 -19.41
CA PRO A 55 -8.87 9.77 -19.42
C PRO A 55 -9.32 8.72 -20.41
N GLY A 56 -10.18 7.84 -19.97
CA GLY A 56 -10.58 6.61 -20.63
C GLY A 56 -11.05 6.77 -22.07
N LYS A 57 -10.12 6.92 -22.99
CA LYS A 57 -10.42 6.72 -24.40
C LYS A 57 -10.75 5.25 -24.59
N ARG A 58 -11.86 4.96 -25.24
CA ARG A 58 -12.29 3.59 -25.57
C ARG A 58 -11.39 2.91 -26.60
N GLU A 59 -10.36 3.60 -27.07
CA GLU A 59 -9.43 3.10 -28.07
C GLU A 59 -8.50 2.05 -27.50
N LEU A 60 -8.27 1.01 -28.26
CA LEU A 60 -7.28 -0.01 -27.99
C LEU A 60 -5.88 0.58 -28.23
N HIS A 61 -5.00 0.42 -27.26
CA HIS A 61 -3.60 0.83 -27.36
C HIS A 61 -2.69 -0.38 -27.43
N ARG A 62 -1.54 -0.24 -28.10
CA ARG A 62 -0.50 -1.26 -28.06
C ARG A 62 0.49 -0.97 -26.96
N THR A 63 0.80 -1.98 -26.15
CA THR A 63 1.93 -1.91 -25.21
C THR A 63 3.25 -1.95 -25.99
N TYR A 64 4.37 -1.66 -25.30
CA TYR A 64 5.70 -1.77 -25.91
C TYR A 64 6.05 -3.19 -26.39
N LYS A 65 5.32 -4.21 -25.89
CA LYS A 65 5.41 -5.60 -26.37
C LYS A 65 4.41 -5.94 -27.51
N GLY A 66 3.75 -4.93 -28.08
CA GLY A 66 2.79 -5.10 -29.16
C GLY A 66 1.41 -5.62 -28.76
N ARG A 67 1.15 -5.85 -27.46
CA ARG A 67 -0.14 -6.32 -26.96
C ARG A 67 -1.18 -5.22 -27.03
N LEU A 68 -2.35 -5.52 -27.58
CA LEU A 68 -3.52 -4.63 -27.55
C LEU A 68 -4.13 -4.62 -26.16
N VAL A 69 -4.34 -3.42 -25.61
CA VAL A 69 -4.93 -3.21 -24.30
C VAL A 69 -5.99 -2.11 -24.36
N SER A 70 -7.04 -2.27 -23.55
CA SER A 70 -8.11 -1.28 -23.44
C SER A 70 -7.74 -0.13 -22.50
N ALA A 71 -8.49 0.96 -22.60
CA ALA A 71 -8.40 2.09 -21.67
C ALA A 71 -8.44 1.62 -20.21
N GLY A 72 -7.72 2.31 -19.34
CA GLY A 72 -7.58 1.96 -17.92
C GLY A 72 -6.67 0.75 -17.64
N PHE A 73 -5.96 0.22 -18.66
CA PHE A 73 -5.01 -0.87 -18.47
C PHE A 73 -3.99 -0.57 -17.37
N ALA A 74 -3.44 0.63 -17.35
CA ALA A 74 -2.43 1.04 -16.37
C ALA A 74 -2.99 1.00 -14.94
N SER A 75 -4.16 1.58 -14.67
CA SER A 75 -4.77 1.61 -13.34
C SER A 75 -5.16 0.21 -12.84
N ARG A 76 -5.64 -0.67 -13.74
CA ARG A 76 -5.97 -2.06 -13.38
C ARG A 76 -4.75 -2.94 -13.10
N ASN A 77 -3.56 -2.51 -13.50
CA ASN A 77 -2.32 -3.26 -13.28
C ASN A 77 -1.51 -2.78 -12.05
N LEU A 78 -2.07 -1.88 -11.23
CA LEU A 78 -1.56 -1.60 -9.90
C LEU A 78 -1.69 -2.83 -9.00
N ARG A 79 -0.67 -3.07 -8.17
CA ARG A 79 -0.62 -4.17 -7.21
C ARG A 79 -0.13 -3.72 -5.87
N LEU A 80 -0.83 -4.14 -4.84
CA LEU A 80 -0.42 -4.01 -3.45
C LEU A 80 0.08 -5.36 -2.96
N ILE A 81 1.38 -5.44 -2.69
CA ILE A 81 2.06 -6.63 -2.19
C ILE A 81 2.48 -6.37 -0.76
N VAL A 82 2.26 -7.33 0.13
CA VAL A 82 2.76 -7.27 1.50
C VAL A 82 3.81 -8.35 1.68
N LYS A 83 5.04 -7.94 1.99
CA LYS A 83 6.15 -8.81 2.34
C LYS A 83 6.33 -8.84 3.84
N MET A 84 6.68 -10.01 4.37
CA MET A 84 7.10 -10.17 5.75
C MET A 84 8.61 -10.39 5.81
N SER A 85 9.24 -9.91 6.87
CA SER A 85 10.62 -10.28 7.22
C SER A 85 10.73 -11.79 7.48
N LYS A 86 11.95 -12.34 7.43
CA LYS A 86 12.18 -13.77 7.67
C LYS A 86 11.74 -14.21 9.06
N ASP A 87 11.98 -13.37 10.05
CA ASP A 87 11.57 -13.54 11.45
C ASP A 87 10.08 -13.26 11.71
N LYS A 88 9.33 -12.83 10.69
CA LYS A 88 7.91 -12.45 10.75
C LYS A 88 7.58 -11.31 11.71
N GLN A 89 8.57 -10.55 12.15
CA GLN A 89 8.39 -9.43 13.07
C GLN A 89 8.11 -8.10 12.39
N MET A 90 8.39 -7.99 11.09
CA MET A 90 8.13 -6.80 10.28
C MET A 90 7.31 -7.12 9.05
N ALA A 91 6.39 -6.20 8.72
CA ALA A 91 5.61 -6.23 7.50
C ALA A 91 5.87 -4.96 6.68
N GLN A 92 6.05 -5.12 5.38
CA GLN A 92 6.23 -4.05 4.43
C GLN A 92 5.17 -4.12 3.35
N ALA A 93 4.42 -3.04 3.14
CA ALA A 93 3.52 -2.90 2.01
C ALA A 93 4.24 -2.20 0.85
N ILE A 94 4.14 -2.78 -0.33
CA ILE A 94 4.74 -2.27 -1.56
C ILE A 94 3.61 -2.06 -2.57
N LEU A 95 3.41 -0.81 -2.98
CA LEU A 95 2.55 -0.50 -4.10
C LEU A 95 3.41 -0.45 -5.37
N GLY A 96 3.08 -1.28 -6.33
CA GLY A 96 3.82 -1.41 -7.57
C GLY A 96 2.90 -1.57 -8.78
N VAL A 97 3.51 -1.69 -9.93
CA VAL A 97 2.83 -1.85 -11.22
C VAL A 97 3.40 -3.08 -11.94
N ARG A 98 2.58 -3.80 -12.68
CA ARG A 98 3.08 -4.87 -13.56
C ARG A 98 3.96 -4.29 -14.66
N ALA A 99 4.98 -5.03 -15.08
CA ALA A 99 6.04 -4.57 -15.98
C ALA A 99 5.55 -3.84 -17.24
N GLU A 100 4.51 -4.36 -17.92
CA GLU A 100 4.00 -3.72 -19.14
C GLU A 100 3.33 -2.36 -18.89
N ALA A 101 2.64 -2.20 -17.77
CA ALA A 101 2.03 -0.93 -17.39
C ALA A 101 3.06 0.04 -16.77
N PHE A 102 4.09 -0.49 -16.13
CA PHE A 102 5.15 0.30 -15.50
C PHE A 102 5.90 1.14 -16.54
N TYR A 103 6.19 0.59 -17.71
CA TYR A 103 6.92 1.31 -18.75
C TYR A 103 6.30 2.65 -19.13
N ALA A 104 4.98 2.70 -19.26
CA ALA A 104 4.28 3.96 -19.53
C ALA A 104 4.18 4.87 -18.29
N LEU A 105 3.81 4.29 -17.15
CA LEU A 105 3.55 5.05 -15.92
C LEU A 105 4.79 5.71 -15.32
N GLN A 106 5.98 5.12 -15.48
CA GLN A 106 7.21 5.75 -15.01
C GLN A 106 7.51 7.06 -15.73
N PHE A 107 7.19 7.16 -17.03
CA PHE A 107 7.41 8.41 -17.77
C PHE A 107 6.47 9.54 -17.33
N PHE A 108 5.25 9.21 -16.93
CA PHE A 108 4.35 10.21 -16.33
C PHE A 108 4.80 10.62 -14.94
N GLU A 109 5.26 9.68 -14.11
CA GLU A 109 5.75 9.99 -12.76
C GLU A 109 6.99 10.89 -12.77
N LEU A 110 7.95 10.58 -13.62
CA LEU A 110 9.24 11.25 -13.66
C LEU A 110 9.31 12.40 -14.68
N GLY A 111 8.52 12.33 -15.73
CA GLY A 111 8.64 13.19 -16.91
C GLY A 111 9.79 12.75 -17.82
N THR A 112 9.78 13.24 -19.04
CA THR A 112 10.88 13.12 -20.01
C THR A 112 10.99 14.43 -20.81
N ALA A 113 11.98 14.56 -21.68
CA ALA A 113 12.11 15.71 -22.55
C ALA A 113 10.87 15.94 -23.47
N LYS A 114 10.10 14.88 -23.75
CA LYS A 114 8.92 14.91 -24.62
C LYS A 114 7.58 14.76 -23.89
N ILE A 115 7.60 14.23 -22.65
CA ILE A 115 6.39 13.95 -21.86
C ILE A 115 6.46 14.80 -20.59
N PRO A 116 5.51 15.74 -20.38
CA PRO A 116 5.47 16.53 -19.16
C PRO A 116 5.24 15.64 -17.94
N LYS A 117 5.85 16.01 -16.83
CA LYS A 117 5.69 15.30 -15.56
C LYS A 117 4.24 15.41 -15.07
N GLN A 118 3.60 14.28 -14.85
CA GLN A 118 2.27 14.16 -14.30
C GLN A 118 2.27 13.05 -13.23
N PRO A 119 2.75 13.36 -12.01
CA PRO A 119 2.98 12.34 -10.98
C PRO A 119 1.66 11.79 -10.48
N TRP A 120 1.60 10.48 -10.34
CA TRP A 120 0.40 9.75 -9.91
C TRP A 120 0.59 9.01 -8.58
N LEU A 121 1.81 8.54 -8.30
CA LEU A 121 2.13 7.74 -7.11
C LEU A 121 2.54 8.61 -5.92
N ILE A 122 3.51 9.50 -6.12
CA ILE A 122 4.03 10.36 -5.05
C ILE A 122 2.92 11.21 -4.41
N PRO A 123 2.06 11.93 -5.17
CA PRO A 123 0.97 12.70 -4.58
C PRO A 123 -0.04 11.83 -3.81
N ALA A 124 -0.36 10.64 -4.33
CA ALA A 124 -1.26 9.70 -3.65
C ALA A 124 -0.69 9.25 -2.30
N PHE A 125 0.60 8.98 -2.24
CA PHE A 125 1.29 8.59 -1.01
C PHE A 125 1.34 9.74 0.00
N LEU A 126 1.77 10.93 -0.43
CA LEU A 126 1.88 12.10 0.44
C LEU A 126 0.53 12.52 1.03
N ALA A 127 -0.51 12.57 0.21
CA ALA A 127 -1.87 12.90 0.65
C ALA A 127 -2.50 11.86 1.60
N SER A 128 -1.92 10.66 1.69
CA SER A 128 -2.42 9.59 2.56
C SER A 128 -1.50 9.30 3.74
N ARG A 129 -0.41 10.04 3.89
CA ARG A 129 0.65 9.74 4.85
C ARG A 129 0.11 9.63 6.27
N ASP A 130 -0.53 10.68 6.76
CA ASP A 130 -0.98 10.77 8.16
C ASP A 130 -2.13 9.79 8.44
N SER A 131 -3.09 9.69 7.50
CA SER A 131 -4.17 8.71 7.60
C SER A 131 -3.67 7.27 7.57
N ASN A 132 -2.60 6.97 6.84
CA ASN A 132 -2.00 5.64 6.85
C ASN A 132 -1.34 5.31 8.18
N VAL A 133 -0.63 6.28 8.76
CA VAL A 133 0.01 6.12 10.07
C VAL A 133 -1.04 5.83 11.15
N GLN A 134 -2.12 6.63 11.20
CA GLN A 134 -3.24 6.41 12.10
C GLN A 134 -3.93 5.07 11.86
N GLY A 135 -4.24 4.76 10.60
CA GLY A 135 -4.90 3.51 10.23
C GLY A 135 -4.11 2.24 10.57
N ILE A 136 -2.76 2.29 10.55
CA ILE A 136 -1.93 1.19 11.04
C ILE A 136 -2.19 0.95 12.53
N GLY A 137 -2.18 2.01 13.34
CA GLY A 137 -2.45 1.93 14.77
C GLY A 137 -3.85 1.40 15.09
N GLU A 138 -4.87 1.88 14.38
CA GLU A 138 -6.26 1.45 14.54
C GLU A 138 -6.43 -0.04 14.23
N VAL A 139 -5.94 -0.51 13.08
CA VAL A 139 -6.03 -1.92 12.69
C VAL A 139 -5.30 -2.83 13.68
N MET A 140 -4.14 -2.40 14.19
CA MET A 140 -3.42 -3.15 15.22
C MET A 140 -4.25 -3.24 16.51
N ARG A 141 -4.80 -2.13 16.99
CA ARG A 141 -5.61 -2.07 18.21
C ARG A 141 -6.83 -2.98 18.11
N GLU A 142 -7.62 -2.85 17.06
CA GLU A 142 -8.80 -3.69 16.83
C GLU A 142 -8.48 -5.18 16.84
N ARG A 143 -7.37 -5.57 16.21
CA ARG A 143 -6.97 -6.98 16.16
C ARG A 143 -6.48 -7.51 17.50
N ILE A 144 -5.72 -6.72 18.25
CA ILE A 144 -5.27 -7.06 19.59
C ILE A 144 -6.48 -7.25 20.51
N GLU A 145 -7.44 -6.35 20.48
CA GLU A 145 -8.68 -6.45 21.26
C GLU A 145 -9.48 -7.71 20.90
N ARG A 146 -9.57 -8.03 19.61
CA ARG A 146 -10.25 -9.25 19.13
C ARG A 146 -9.55 -10.52 19.66
N ILE A 147 -8.22 -10.56 19.66
CA ILE A 147 -7.45 -11.67 20.19
C ILE A 147 -7.66 -11.79 21.71
N ALA A 148 -7.60 -10.67 22.43
CA ALA A 148 -7.85 -10.63 23.87
C ALA A 148 -9.25 -11.15 24.24
N LYS A 149 -10.29 -10.68 23.55
CA LYS A 149 -11.67 -11.15 23.74
C LYS A 149 -11.81 -12.66 23.48
N LYS A 150 -11.19 -13.17 22.42
CA LYS A 150 -11.22 -14.60 22.10
C LYS A 150 -10.59 -15.45 23.19
N ARG A 151 -9.51 -14.99 23.81
CA ARG A 151 -8.84 -15.69 24.91
C ARG A 151 -9.60 -15.62 26.22
N ALA A 152 -10.24 -14.48 26.50
CA ALA A 152 -11.04 -14.29 27.69
C ALA A 152 -12.37 -15.12 27.66
N GLY A 153 -12.96 -15.30 26.47
CA GLY A 153 -14.20 -16.08 26.28
C GLY A 153 -14.01 -17.58 26.05
N GLY A 154 -12.77 -18.05 26.00
CA GLY A 154 -12.42 -19.46 25.77
C GLY A 154 -12.07 -20.26 27.05
N LYS A 155 -12.59 -19.82 28.22
CA LYS A 155 -12.57 -20.59 29.48
C LYS A 155 -13.87 -21.32 29.68
#